data_8156c9f014b87e49a6c33ba5cdfbca01
#
_entry.id   8156c9f014b87e49a6c33ba5cdfbca01
#
_cell.length_a   1.000
_cell.length_b   1.000
_cell.length_c   1.000
_cell.angle_alpha   90.00
_cell.angle_beta   90.00
_cell.angle_gamma   90.00
#
_symmetry.space_group_name_H-M   'P 1'
#
loop_
_entity.id
_entity.type
_entity.pdbx_description
1 polymer ?
#
loop_
_entity_poly.entity_id
_entity_poly.type
_entity_poly.pdbx_seq_one_letter_code
_entity_poly.pdbx_strand_id
1 'polypeptide(L)'
;IIGWLYQFYNTELKAETDKINNVPKEKIPFITQLFTPNWIVKYMVENSLGRLWLDSHNDGELKSTWEYYLDDIEQNSNVEYHLTDLKNNAVDLEEIKIIDPCMGSGHILVYAFDVLMQIYLSEGFTKNDATISILKNNLHGIDVDDRAFQLTYFSIMMKAREYNRNIFNENIYPHVLSIKE
;
A
#
# COMPACT_ATOMS: atom_id res chain seq x y z
N ILE A 1 -1.55 6.26 13.84
CA ILE A 1 -1.10 6.16 15.26
C ILE A 1 0.02 5.12 15.37
N ILE A 2 -0.15 3.89 14.86
CA ILE A 2 0.81 2.78 15.02
C ILE A 2 2.19 3.13 14.43
N GLY A 3 2.26 3.69 13.23
CA GLY A 3 3.52 4.11 12.61
C GLY A 3 4.27 5.17 13.41
N TRP A 4 3.55 6.11 14.04
CA TRP A 4 4.13 7.10 14.94
C TRP A 4 4.72 6.47 16.19
N LEU A 5 4.03 5.51 16.81
CA LEU A 5 4.53 4.79 17.97
C LEU A 5 5.81 4.02 17.64
N TYR A 6 5.87 3.37 16.48
CA TYR A 6 7.06 2.67 16.01
C TYR A 6 8.23 3.63 15.78
N GLN A 7 7.99 4.78 15.16
CA GLN A 7 9.01 5.80 14.97
C GLN A 7 9.54 6.34 16.30
N PHE A 8 8.65 6.66 17.25
CA PHE A 8 9.05 7.13 18.57
C PHE A 8 9.86 6.10 19.35
N TYR A 9 9.45 4.84 19.31
CA TYR A 9 10.16 3.75 19.98
C TYR A 9 11.63 3.61 19.52
N ASN A 10 11.89 3.86 18.26
CA ASN A 10 13.22 3.73 17.66
C ASN A 10 14.05 5.02 17.68
N THR A 11 13.51 6.15 18.17
CA THR A 11 14.19 7.46 18.11
C THR A 11 15.52 7.47 18.87
N GLU A 12 15.58 6.89 20.07
CA GLU A 12 16.80 6.83 20.88
C GLU A 12 17.86 5.94 20.19
N LEU A 13 17.46 4.76 19.73
CA LEU A 13 18.32 3.82 19.02
C LEU A 13 18.87 4.40 17.71
N LYS A 14 18.07 5.19 17.01
CA LYS A 14 18.50 5.93 15.82
C LYS A 14 19.56 6.96 16.16
N ALA A 15 19.32 7.79 17.19
CA ALA A 15 20.27 8.83 17.62
C ALA A 15 21.61 8.25 18.13
N GLU A 16 21.60 7.06 18.73
CA GLU A 16 22.82 6.35 19.11
C GLU A 16 23.56 5.79 17.88
N THR A 17 22.80 5.28 16.89
CA THR A 17 23.35 4.63 15.70
C THR A 17 23.90 5.63 14.70
N ASP A 18 23.31 6.83 14.58
CA ASP A 18 23.79 7.92 13.72
C ASP A 18 25.21 8.41 14.08
N LYS A 19 25.71 8.06 15.28
CA LYS A 19 27.07 8.39 15.73
C LYS A 19 28.11 7.36 15.33
N ILE A 20 27.71 6.26 14.71
CA ILE A 20 28.58 5.11 14.40
C ILE A 20 28.97 5.16 12.91
N ASN A 21 30.27 5.23 12.58
CA ASN A 21 30.77 5.27 11.21
C ASN A 21 30.56 3.95 10.44
N ASN A 22 30.60 2.79 11.11
CA ASN A 22 30.32 1.48 10.54
C ASN A 22 29.14 0.87 11.27
N VAL A 23 27.98 0.96 10.67
CA VAL A 23 26.73 0.49 11.27
C VAL A 23 26.61 -1.02 11.15
N PRO A 24 26.52 -1.76 12.27
CA PRO A 24 26.24 -3.19 12.25
C PRO A 24 24.91 -3.49 11.58
N LYS A 25 24.80 -4.66 10.96
CA LYS A 25 23.62 -5.09 10.20
C LYS A 25 22.34 -5.02 11.03
N GLU A 26 22.39 -5.39 12.29
CA GLU A 26 21.26 -5.39 13.23
C GLU A 26 20.73 -3.96 13.51
N LYS A 27 21.55 -2.95 13.25
CA LYS A 27 21.19 -1.54 13.47
C LYS A 27 20.74 -0.81 12.19
N ILE A 28 20.85 -1.43 11.02
CA ILE A 28 20.41 -0.85 9.73
C ILE A 28 18.93 -0.42 9.78
N PRO A 29 17.99 -1.23 10.30
CA PRO A 29 16.59 -0.85 10.37
C PRO A 29 16.33 0.48 11.11
N PHE A 30 17.12 0.80 12.14
CA PHE A 30 16.92 2.04 12.91
C PHE A 30 17.32 3.29 12.15
N ILE A 31 18.35 3.21 11.28
CA ILE A 31 18.82 4.36 10.49
C ILE A 31 17.93 4.58 9.28
N THR A 32 17.50 3.50 8.63
CA THR A 32 16.73 3.56 7.39
C THR A 32 15.24 3.80 7.63
N GLN A 33 14.79 3.70 8.88
CA GLN A 33 13.40 3.91 9.21
C GLN A 33 12.97 5.33 8.88
N LEU A 34 12.02 5.46 7.95
CA LEU A 34 11.37 6.70 7.56
C LEU A 34 9.86 6.52 7.68
N PHE A 35 9.19 7.41 8.39
CA PHE A 35 7.74 7.50 8.37
C PHE A 35 7.31 8.42 7.23
N THR A 36 6.75 7.83 6.19
CA THR A 36 6.26 8.59 5.03
C THR A 36 5.05 9.44 5.43
N PRO A 37 5.05 10.77 5.24
CA PRO A 37 3.89 11.61 5.51
C PRO A 37 2.64 11.14 4.78
N ASN A 38 1.48 11.27 5.42
CA ASN A 38 0.22 10.73 4.89
C ASN A 38 -0.13 11.26 3.50
N TRP A 39 0.13 12.54 3.22
CA TRP A 39 -0.15 13.12 1.91
C TRP A 39 0.71 12.52 0.79
N ILE A 40 1.97 12.14 1.10
CA ILE A 40 2.86 11.44 0.14
C ILE A 40 2.32 10.04 -0.14
N VAL A 41 1.88 9.32 0.91
CA VAL A 41 1.29 7.98 0.75
C VAL A 41 0.06 8.04 -0.14
N LYS A 42 -0.85 8.99 0.11
CA LYS A 42 -2.03 9.22 -0.71
C LYS A 42 -1.63 9.52 -2.15
N TYR A 43 -0.74 10.49 -2.36
CA TYR A 43 -0.24 10.87 -3.68
C TYR A 43 0.33 9.66 -4.44
N MET A 44 1.17 8.86 -3.78
CA MET A 44 1.79 7.68 -4.40
C MET A 44 0.75 6.64 -4.82
N VAL A 45 -0.16 6.28 -3.93
CA VAL A 45 -1.14 5.21 -4.17
C VAL A 45 -2.20 5.66 -5.18
N GLU A 46 -2.72 6.87 -5.06
CA GLU A 46 -3.74 7.41 -5.97
C GLU A 46 -3.21 7.56 -7.40
N ASN A 47 -1.93 7.95 -7.56
CA ASN A 47 -1.30 8.14 -8.88
C ASN A 47 -0.56 6.90 -9.41
N SER A 48 -0.58 5.78 -8.71
CA SER A 48 -0.11 4.48 -9.21
C SER A 48 -1.25 3.49 -9.36
N LEU A 49 -1.76 2.95 -8.24
CA LEU A 49 -2.89 2.03 -8.23
C LEU A 49 -4.16 2.66 -8.79
N GLY A 50 -4.52 3.86 -8.30
CA GLY A 50 -5.70 4.59 -8.75
C GLY A 50 -5.62 4.92 -10.23
N ARG A 51 -4.46 5.36 -10.72
CA ARG A 51 -4.24 5.62 -12.15
C ARG A 51 -4.34 4.35 -12.98
N LEU A 52 -3.69 3.26 -12.57
CA LEU A 52 -3.78 1.98 -13.26
C LEU A 52 -5.23 1.55 -13.48
N TRP A 53 -6.07 1.73 -12.47
CA TRP A 53 -7.49 1.41 -12.56
C TRP A 53 -8.24 2.35 -13.49
N LEU A 54 -8.12 3.66 -13.29
CA LEU A 54 -8.83 4.67 -14.07
C LEU A 54 -8.39 4.74 -15.53
N ASP A 55 -7.19 4.32 -15.86
CA ASP A 55 -6.71 4.24 -17.25
C ASP A 55 -7.52 3.22 -18.08
N SER A 56 -8.06 2.19 -17.45
CA SER A 56 -8.91 1.18 -18.12
C SER A 56 -10.41 1.31 -17.77
N HIS A 57 -10.75 1.99 -16.69
CA HIS A 57 -12.13 2.15 -16.19
C HIS A 57 -12.42 3.63 -15.97
N ASN A 58 -13.24 4.21 -16.83
CA ASN A 58 -13.57 5.64 -16.72
C ASN A 58 -14.61 5.88 -15.61
N ASP A 59 -14.17 5.83 -14.35
CA ASP A 59 -14.98 6.07 -13.15
C ASP A 59 -14.70 7.45 -12.56
N GLY A 60 -15.46 8.45 -13.03
CA GLY A 60 -15.33 9.84 -12.57
C GLY A 60 -15.80 10.05 -11.13
N GLU A 61 -16.71 9.20 -10.61
CA GLU A 61 -17.17 9.27 -9.23
C GLU A 61 -16.06 8.80 -8.29
N LEU A 62 -15.47 7.66 -8.57
CA LEU A 62 -14.33 7.13 -7.81
C LEU A 62 -13.14 8.11 -7.82
N LYS A 63 -12.79 8.65 -8.99
CA LYS A 63 -11.74 9.66 -9.14
C LYS A 63 -11.96 10.87 -8.22
N SER A 64 -13.19 11.34 -8.08
CA SER A 64 -13.51 12.50 -7.25
C SER A 64 -13.25 12.29 -5.76
N THR A 65 -13.11 11.05 -5.31
CA THR A 65 -12.80 10.70 -3.90
C THR A 65 -11.32 10.79 -3.57
N TRP A 66 -10.43 10.87 -4.57
CA TRP A 66 -8.98 10.88 -4.40
C TRP A 66 -8.41 12.30 -4.46
N GLU A 67 -8.06 12.81 -3.29
CA GLU A 67 -7.63 14.20 -3.07
C GLU A 67 -6.32 14.57 -3.79
N TYR A 68 -5.42 13.61 -3.97
CA TYR A 68 -4.08 13.82 -4.54
C TYR A 68 -3.91 13.20 -5.93
N TYR A 69 -5.01 12.75 -6.54
CA TYR A 69 -4.97 12.25 -7.92
C TYR A 69 -4.70 13.39 -8.90
N LEU A 70 -3.76 13.22 -9.79
CA LEU A 70 -3.42 14.19 -10.82
C LEU A 70 -4.15 13.88 -12.12
N ASP A 71 -4.78 14.89 -12.69
CA ASP A 71 -5.35 14.81 -14.04
C ASP A 71 -4.27 14.65 -15.11
N ASP A 72 -4.66 14.04 -16.22
CA ASP A 72 -3.80 13.98 -17.40
C ASP A 72 -3.57 15.41 -17.95
N ILE A 73 -2.32 15.71 -18.27
CA ILE A 73 -1.96 16.95 -18.97
C ILE A 73 -2.11 16.68 -20.48
N GLU A 74 -2.55 17.69 -21.24
CA GLU A 74 -2.60 17.61 -22.70
C GLU A 74 -1.25 17.14 -23.25
N GLN A 75 -1.29 16.07 -24.01
CA GLN A 75 -0.13 15.42 -24.60
C GLN A 75 -0.05 15.70 -26.10
N ASN A 76 1.13 15.51 -26.67
CA ASN A 76 1.30 15.54 -28.12
C ASN A 76 0.51 14.36 -28.74
N SER A 77 -0.14 14.56 -29.91
CA SER A 77 -1.04 13.62 -30.56
C SER A 77 -0.46 12.20 -30.73
N ASN A 78 0.86 12.10 -30.99
CA ASN A 78 1.54 10.81 -31.10
C ASN A 78 1.61 10.06 -29.76
N VAL A 79 1.83 10.81 -28.66
CA VAL A 79 1.88 10.25 -27.30
C VAL A 79 0.48 9.83 -26.86
N GLU A 80 -0.51 10.65 -27.15
CA GLU A 80 -1.90 10.39 -26.82
C GLU A 80 -2.44 9.11 -27.50
N TYR A 81 -2.07 8.86 -28.77
CA TYR A 81 -2.39 7.63 -29.46
C TYR A 81 -1.79 6.39 -28.76
N HIS A 82 -0.51 6.42 -28.39
CA HIS A 82 0.13 5.31 -27.68
C HIS A 82 -0.42 5.09 -26.28
N LEU A 83 -0.74 6.18 -25.54
CA LEU A 83 -1.38 6.09 -24.24
C LEU A 83 -2.77 5.48 -24.33
N THR A 84 -3.55 5.83 -25.35
CA THR A 84 -4.89 5.27 -25.56
C THR A 84 -4.83 3.77 -25.84
N ASP A 85 -3.85 3.30 -26.60
CA ASP A 85 -3.66 1.88 -26.87
C ASP A 85 -3.29 1.10 -25.58
N LEU A 86 -2.47 1.67 -24.71
CA LEU A 86 -2.14 1.10 -23.41
C LEU A 86 -3.33 1.08 -22.44
N LYS A 87 -4.16 2.13 -22.46
CA LYS A 87 -5.34 2.27 -21.60
C LYS A 87 -6.49 1.31 -21.95
N ASN A 88 -6.51 0.79 -23.17
CA ASN A 88 -7.57 -0.13 -23.63
C ASN A 88 -7.46 -1.56 -23.07
N ASN A 89 -6.41 -1.89 -22.34
CA ASN A 89 -6.26 -3.18 -21.70
C ASN A 89 -6.98 -3.18 -20.33
N ALA A 90 -8.17 -3.78 -20.29
CA ALA A 90 -8.88 -3.95 -19.02
C ALA A 90 -8.03 -4.75 -18.03
N VAL A 91 -7.85 -4.22 -16.84
CA VAL A 91 -7.08 -4.86 -15.77
C VAL A 91 -8.05 -5.59 -14.84
N ASP A 92 -7.82 -6.87 -14.61
CA ASP A 92 -8.58 -7.65 -13.64
C ASP A 92 -8.14 -7.27 -12.22
N LEU A 93 -9.11 -6.98 -11.36
CA LEU A 93 -8.85 -6.60 -9.95
C LEU A 93 -8.04 -7.64 -9.19
N GLU A 94 -8.31 -8.92 -9.41
CA GLU A 94 -7.62 -10.01 -8.71
C GLU A 94 -6.18 -10.21 -9.22
N GLU A 95 -5.87 -9.71 -10.42
CA GLU A 95 -4.54 -9.77 -11.00
C GLU A 95 -3.65 -8.60 -10.57
N ILE A 96 -4.21 -7.50 -10.06
CA ILE A 96 -3.42 -6.37 -9.56
C ILE A 96 -2.58 -6.82 -8.36
N LYS A 97 -1.26 -6.62 -8.45
CA LYS A 97 -0.32 -6.89 -7.35
C LYS A 97 0.38 -5.62 -6.93
N ILE A 98 0.25 -5.28 -5.66
CA ILE A 98 0.93 -4.16 -5.02
C ILE A 98 1.99 -4.74 -4.12
N ILE A 99 3.23 -4.31 -4.29
CA ILE A 99 4.34 -4.70 -3.42
C ILE A 99 4.98 -3.46 -2.80
N ASP A 100 5.12 -3.50 -1.47
CA ASP A 100 5.99 -2.57 -0.73
C ASP A 100 7.23 -3.33 -0.27
N PRO A 101 8.39 -3.09 -0.90
CA PRO A 101 9.62 -3.83 -0.59
C PRO A 101 10.34 -3.35 0.68
N CYS A 102 9.85 -2.28 1.32
CA CYS A 102 10.36 -1.69 2.56
C CYS A 102 9.18 -1.24 3.43
N MET A 103 8.27 -2.17 3.72
CA MET A 103 6.92 -1.87 4.21
C MET A 103 6.86 -1.15 5.57
N GLY A 104 7.92 -1.21 6.39
CA GLY A 104 7.97 -0.55 7.69
C GLY A 104 6.78 -0.89 8.59
N SER A 105 5.98 0.11 8.95
CA SER A 105 4.74 -0.06 9.70
C SER A 105 3.50 -0.36 8.85
N GLY A 106 3.67 -0.56 7.54
CA GLY A 106 2.59 -0.89 6.61
C GLY A 106 1.72 0.28 6.16
N HIS A 107 2.18 1.51 6.36
CA HIS A 107 1.35 2.71 6.10
C HIS A 107 0.89 2.81 4.64
N ILE A 108 1.78 2.50 3.69
CA ILE A 108 1.45 2.49 2.25
C ILE A 108 0.43 1.38 1.94
N LEU A 109 0.67 0.16 2.44
CA LEU A 109 -0.21 -0.98 2.21
C LEU A 109 -1.60 -0.80 2.84
N VAL A 110 -1.68 -0.17 4.02
CA VAL A 110 -2.97 0.15 4.67
C VAL A 110 -3.77 1.14 3.83
N TYR A 111 -3.14 2.15 3.25
CA TYR A 111 -3.84 3.08 2.37
C TYR A 111 -4.18 2.45 1.01
N ALA A 112 -3.29 1.62 0.47
CA ALA A 112 -3.59 0.84 -0.74
C ALA A 112 -4.80 -0.09 -0.53
N PHE A 113 -4.97 -0.66 0.69
CA PHE A 113 -6.18 -1.40 1.06
C PHE A 113 -7.45 -0.55 0.93
N ASP A 114 -7.41 0.71 1.41
CA ASP A 114 -8.56 1.61 1.32
C ASP A 114 -8.92 1.94 -0.14
N VAL A 115 -7.92 2.20 -0.99
CA VAL A 115 -8.13 2.48 -2.42
C VAL A 115 -8.67 1.24 -3.14
N LEU A 116 -8.09 0.05 -2.90
CA LEU A 116 -8.61 -1.21 -3.44
C LEU A 116 -10.05 -1.46 -2.99
N MET A 117 -10.36 -1.24 -1.72
CA MET A 117 -11.72 -1.41 -1.21
C MET A 117 -12.73 -0.53 -1.96
N GLN A 118 -12.37 0.73 -2.23
CA GLN A 118 -13.22 1.64 -3.02
C GLN A 118 -13.43 1.08 -4.43
N ILE A 119 -12.37 0.62 -5.08
CA ILE A 119 -12.42 0.02 -6.42
C ILE A 119 -13.30 -1.25 -6.43
N TYR A 120 -13.10 -2.18 -5.49
CA TYR A 120 -13.92 -3.39 -5.40
C TYR A 120 -15.39 -3.08 -5.17
N LEU A 121 -15.69 -2.07 -4.36
CA LEU A 121 -17.07 -1.66 -4.10
C LEU A 121 -17.72 -1.01 -5.32
N SER A 122 -16.98 -0.23 -6.13
CA SER A 122 -17.50 0.33 -7.39
C SER A 122 -17.82 -0.75 -8.42
N GLU A 123 -17.09 -1.88 -8.38
CA GLU A 123 -17.37 -3.07 -9.20
C GLU A 123 -18.46 -3.99 -8.62
N GLY A 124 -19.12 -3.58 -7.53
CA GLY A 124 -20.27 -4.29 -6.97
C GLY A 124 -19.94 -5.44 -6.02
N PHE A 125 -18.69 -5.58 -5.60
CA PHE A 125 -18.32 -6.57 -4.58
C PHE A 125 -18.90 -6.20 -3.21
N THR A 126 -19.20 -7.22 -2.39
CA THR A 126 -19.50 -6.95 -0.98
C THR A 126 -18.23 -6.59 -0.21
N LYS A 127 -18.37 -5.86 0.91
CA LYS A 127 -17.22 -5.55 1.78
C LYS A 127 -16.47 -6.79 2.24
N ASN A 128 -17.18 -7.87 2.50
CA ASN A 128 -16.57 -9.13 2.94
C ASN A 128 -15.76 -9.78 1.82
N ASP A 129 -16.32 -9.90 0.62
CA ASP A 129 -15.65 -10.53 -0.52
C ASP A 129 -14.45 -9.69 -0.96
N ALA A 130 -14.61 -8.37 -1.03
CA ALA A 130 -13.53 -7.43 -1.34
C ALA A 130 -12.37 -7.57 -0.33
N THR A 131 -12.67 -7.63 0.98
CA THR A 131 -11.64 -7.81 2.02
C THR A 131 -10.84 -9.09 1.81
N ILE A 132 -11.54 -10.19 1.51
CA ILE A 132 -10.93 -11.49 1.27
C ILE A 132 -10.04 -11.45 0.03
N SER A 133 -10.54 -10.88 -1.07
CA SER A 133 -9.80 -10.78 -2.33
C SER A 133 -8.56 -9.90 -2.19
N ILE A 134 -8.67 -8.73 -1.54
CA ILE A 134 -7.55 -7.83 -1.29
C ILE A 134 -6.42 -8.53 -0.52
N LEU A 135 -6.75 -9.25 0.55
CA LEU A 135 -5.74 -9.95 1.34
C LEU A 135 -5.10 -11.12 0.59
N LYS A 136 -5.87 -11.85 -0.21
CA LYS A 136 -5.39 -13.02 -0.94
C LYS A 136 -4.59 -12.65 -2.19
N ASN A 137 -4.99 -11.59 -2.89
CA ASN A 137 -4.55 -11.38 -4.25
C ASN A 137 -3.67 -10.14 -4.41
N ASN A 138 -3.96 -9.05 -3.68
CA ASN A 138 -3.46 -7.75 -4.10
C ASN A 138 -2.26 -7.24 -3.29
N LEU A 139 -2.26 -7.41 -1.95
CA LEU A 139 -1.28 -6.77 -1.08
C LEU A 139 -0.09 -7.66 -0.76
N HIS A 140 1.10 -7.17 -1.05
CA HIS A 140 2.36 -7.84 -0.75
C HIS A 140 3.31 -6.86 -0.08
N GLY A 141 4.06 -7.34 0.93
CA GLY A 141 5.03 -6.51 1.64
C GLY A 141 6.24 -7.30 2.09
N ILE A 142 7.40 -6.65 2.07
CA ILE A 142 8.66 -7.23 2.51
C ILE A 142 9.38 -6.22 3.40
N ASP A 143 10.02 -6.71 4.45
CA ASP A 143 10.94 -5.90 5.26
C ASP A 143 12.07 -6.76 5.80
N VAL A 144 13.17 -6.14 6.21
CA VAL A 144 14.29 -6.80 6.87
C VAL A 144 14.11 -6.85 8.40
N ASP A 145 13.20 -6.04 8.96
CA ASP A 145 12.92 -5.96 10.40
C ASP A 145 11.69 -6.81 10.75
N ASP A 146 11.86 -7.82 11.60
CA ASP A 146 10.77 -8.64 12.12
C ASP A 146 9.68 -7.83 12.84
N ARG A 147 10.03 -6.70 13.44
CA ARG A 147 9.08 -5.80 14.11
C ARG A 147 8.24 -5.05 13.09
N ALA A 148 8.85 -4.61 11.99
CA ALA A 148 8.14 -4.01 10.87
C ALA A 148 7.12 -4.99 10.28
N PHE A 149 7.52 -6.25 10.08
CA PHE A 149 6.62 -7.33 9.67
C PHE A 149 5.42 -7.47 10.62
N GLN A 150 5.67 -7.59 11.93
CA GLN A 150 4.60 -7.76 12.92
C GLN A 150 3.62 -6.57 12.93
N LEU A 151 4.16 -5.34 12.84
CA LEU A 151 3.34 -4.13 12.82
C LEU A 151 2.50 -4.02 11.54
N THR A 152 3.11 -4.31 10.39
CA THR A 152 2.40 -4.29 9.10
C THR A 152 1.31 -5.35 9.07
N TYR A 153 1.62 -6.57 9.50
CA TYR A 153 0.64 -7.64 9.62
C TYR A 153 -0.55 -7.22 10.49
N PHE A 154 -0.26 -6.70 11.68
CA PHE A 154 -1.28 -6.21 12.60
C PHE A 154 -2.12 -5.08 11.98
N SER A 155 -1.45 -4.09 11.36
CA SER A 155 -2.12 -2.93 10.76
C SER A 155 -3.06 -3.33 9.63
N ILE A 156 -2.63 -4.21 8.73
CA ILE A 156 -3.46 -4.72 7.61
C ILE A 156 -4.62 -5.54 8.14
N MET A 157 -4.40 -6.44 9.11
CA MET A 157 -5.47 -7.26 9.67
C MET A 157 -6.50 -6.43 10.46
N MET A 158 -6.07 -5.38 11.16
CA MET A 158 -7.00 -4.44 11.81
C MET A 158 -7.80 -3.64 10.78
N LYS A 159 -7.17 -3.22 9.68
CA LYS A 159 -7.84 -2.57 8.56
C LYS A 159 -8.87 -3.50 7.90
N ALA A 160 -8.51 -4.73 7.64
CA ALA A 160 -9.43 -5.75 7.11
C ALA A 160 -10.64 -5.97 8.02
N ARG A 161 -10.43 -5.96 9.36
CA ARG A 161 -11.51 -6.12 10.35
C ARG A 161 -12.51 -4.95 10.34
N GLU A 162 -12.11 -3.75 9.94
CA GLU A 162 -13.05 -2.62 9.79
C GLU A 162 -14.17 -2.95 8.79
N TYR A 163 -13.85 -3.72 7.75
CA TYR A 163 -14.77 -4.09 6.67
C TYR A 163 -15.38 -5.47 6.83
N ASN A 164 -14.61 -6.44 7.38
CA ASN A 164 -15.07 -7.80 7.63
C ASN A 164 -14.82 -8.21 9.09
N ARG A 165 -15.84 -8.16 9.94
CA ARG A 165 -15.73 -8.48 11.37
C ARG A 165 -15.29 -9.92 11.67
N ASN A 166 -15.50 -10.82 10.71
CA ASN A 166 -15.20 -12.25 10.86
C ASN A 166 -13.85 -12.65 10.26
N ILE A 167 -13.07 -11.70 9.74
CA ILE A 167 -11.84 -11.98 8.97
C ILE A 167 -10.84 -12.88 9.70
N PHE A 168 -10.77 -12.80 11.02
CA PHE A 168 -9.87 -13.66 11.82
C PHE A 168 -10.28 -15.14 11.84
N ASN A 169 -11.52 -15.47 11.45
CA ASN A 169 -12.03 -16.84 11.36
C ASN A 169 -11.86 -17.45 9.96
N GLU A 170 -11.50 -16.61 8.96
CA GLU A 170 -11.40 -17.04 7.55
C GLU A 170 -10.08 -17.74 7.21
N ASN A 171 -9.13 -17.83 8.14
CA ASN A 171 -7.76 -18.36 7.91
C ASN A 171 -7.06 -17.72 6.69
N ILE A 172 -7.29 -16.43 6.49
CA ILE A 172 -6.70 -15.64 5.41
C ILE A 172 -5.71 -14.66 6.02
N TYR A 173 -4.52 -14.58 5.42
CA TYR A 173 -3.41 -13.78 5.90
C TYR A 173 -2.86 -12.91 4.77
N PRO A 174 -2.43 -11.68 5.06
CA PRO A 174 -1.76 -10.84 4.07
C PRO A 174 -0.40 -11.42 3.67
N HIS A 175 -0.01 -11.22 2.43
CA HIS A 175 1.29 -11.65 1.90
C HIS A 175 2.42 -10.70 2.31
N VAL A 176 2.68 -10.63 3.60
CA VAL A 176 3.79 -9.85 4.17
C VAL A 176 4.83 -10.78 4.76
N LEU A 177 6.10 -10.46 4.55
CA LEU A 177 7.23 -11.32 4.92
C LEU A 177 8.37 -10.50 5.53
N SER A 178 9.08 -11.11 6.48
CA SER A 178 10.39 -10.64 6.93
C SER A 178 11.47 -11.44 6.23
N ILE A 179 12.45 -10.75 5.63
CA ILE A 179 13.60 -11.39 4.97
C ILE A 179 14.58 -11.81 6.06
N LYS A 180 14.82 -13.11 6.15
CA LYS A 180 15.88 -13.70 6.99
C LYS A 180 16.98 -14.25 6.10
N GLU A 181 18.23 -13.96 6.48
CA GLU A 181 19.40 -14.62 5.91
C GLU A 181 19.57 -15.99 6.48
#